data_d96eb0e4b3c64f198281433801859451
#
_entry.id   d96eb0e4b3c64f198281433801859451
#
_cell.length_a   1.000
_cell.length_b   1.000
_cell.length_c   1.000
_cell.angle_alpha   90.00
_cell.angle_beta   90.00
_cell.angle_gamma   90.00
#
_symmetry.space_group_name_H-M   'P 1'
#
loop_
_entity.id
_entity.type
_entity.pdbx_description
1 polymer ?
#
loop_
_entity_poly.entity_id
_entity_poly.type
_entity_poly.pdbx_seq_one_letter_code
_entity_poly.pdbx_strand_id
1 'polypeptide(L)'
;TSPYTGLVFSGDGWVVSTNLSDGMVNIEEAKYSWNVVDGVTLTFGSQAEPYGLAWGLHRPSNNWFVSTPRDHSVTNGVGFGLNKWGVGADLFWGGDSVDEEGTSELYWAGRFSYGLNLLGIDSNVGLSLNSNESQLVDVSAGNDTFEASLEYDLSSEADGAYWLRGVVTPPFGQGAYLLVGYNSDEEVLYGVGYKCSDKMKVVTEFSSEDEDGKDILIRAS
;
A
#
# COMPACT_ATOMS: atom_id res chain seq x y z
N THR A 1 0.60 4.28 -21.73
CA THR A 1 1.06 4.27 -20.32
C THR A 1 2.36 5.03 -20.22
N SER A 2 2.38 6.09 -19.42
CA SER A 2 3.61 6.85 -19.15
C SER A 2 4.50 6.05 -18.19
N PRO A 3 5.79 5.87 -18.47
CA PRO A 3 6.68 5.16 -17.57
C PRO A 3 6.76 5.92 -16.23
N TYR A 4 6.41 5.24 -15.17
CA TYR A 4 6.57 5.76 -13.81
C TYR A 4 8.04 5.66 -13.40
N THR A 5 8.64 6.76 -13.02
CA THR A 5 10.00 6.79 -12.49
C THR A 5 10.02 7.60 -11.22
N GLY A 6 10.31 6.96 -10.10
CA GLY A 6 10.37 7.61 -8.80
C GLY A 6 11.75 7.49 -8.16
N LEU A 7 12.09 8.43 -7.28
CA LEU A 7 13.26 8.39 -6.43
C LEU A 7 12.82 8.49 -4.98
N VAL A 8 13.39 7.65 -4.13
CA VAL A 8 13.15 7.69 -2.69
C VAL A 8 14.45 8.01 -1.99
N PHE A 9 14.43 9.06 -1.19
CA PHE A 9 15.50 9.45 -0.29
C PHE A 9 15.05 9.19 1.14
N SER A 10 15.88 8.58 1.95
CA SER A 10 15.53 8.30 3.33
C SER A 10 16.74 8.42 4.26
N GLY A 11 16.46 8.74 5.50
CA GLY A 11 17.43 8.83 6.59
C GLY A 11 16.77 8.51 7.92
N ASP A 12 17.44 8.89 9.01
CA ASP A 12 16.92 8.65 10.34
C ASP A 12 15.63 9.44 10.58
N GLY A 13 14.51 8.72 10.55
CA GLY A 13 13.16 9.27 10.78
C GLY A 13 12.56 10.06 9.61
N TRP A 14 13.25 10.30 8.50
CA TRP A 14 12.69 11.05 7.38
C TRP A 14 12.65 10.26 6.06
N VAL A 15 11.66 10.56 5.25
CA VAL A 15 11.50 10.02 3.89
C VAL A 15 11.03 11.13 2.98
N VAL A 16 11.62 11.21 1.79
CA VAL A 16 11.13 12.00 0.68
C VAL A 16 11.05 11.10 -0.53
N SER A 17 9.87 10.94 -1.10
CA SER A 17 9.68 10.25 -2.38
C SER A 17 9.20 11.21 -3.45
N THR A 18 9.67 10.98 -4.66
CA THR A 18 9.34 11.81 -5.82
C THR A 18 8.92 10.94 -6.97
N ASN A 19 8.06 11.47 -7.80
CA ASN A 19 7.64 10.88 -9.07
C ASN A 19 8.04 11.82 -10.22
N LEU A 20 8.53 11.24 -11.29
CA LEU A 20 8.79 11.94 -12.54
C LEU A 20 7.66 11.61 -13.51
N SER A 21 6.73 12.53 -13.71
CA SER A 21 5.65 12.43 -14.69
C SER A 21 5.62 13.68 -15.57
N ASP A 22 5.35 13.52 -16.84
CA ASP A 22 5.23 14.62 -17.81
C ASP A 22 6.43 15.58 -17.85
N GLY A 23 7.61 15.06 -17.54
CA GLY A 23 8.85 15.84 -17.48
C GLY A 23 8.99 16.71 -16.23
N MET A 24 8.10 16.56 -15.24
CA MET A 24 8.14 17.26 -13.97
C MET A 24 8.46 16.30 -12.82
N VAL A 25 9.19 16.83 -11.83
CA VAL A 25 9.42 16.11 -10.57
C VAL A 25 8.35 16.54 -9.57
N ASN A 26 7.50 15.59 -9.18
CA ASN A 26 6.49 15.81 -8.16
C ASN A 26 6.92 15.14 -6.86
N ILE A 27 6.72 15.81 -5.73
CA ILE A 27 6.92 15.19 -4.42
C ILE A 27 5.66 14.39 -4.09
N GLU A 28 5.81 13.08 -3.94
CA GLU A 28 4.71 12.20 -3.53
C GLU A 28 4.60 12.12 -2.02
N GLU A 29 5.71 12.02 -1.33
CA GLU A 29 5.76 11.89 0.11
C GLU A 29 6.93 12.70 0.65
N ALA A 30 6.71 13.46 1.72
CA ALA A 30 7.77 14.17 2.43
C ALA A 30 7.41 14.20 3.91
N LYS A 31 7.96 13.27 4.70
CA LYS A 31 7.58 13.10 6.10
C LYS A 31 8.76 12.89 7.02
N TYR A 32 8.53 13.20 8.27
CA TYR A 32 9.39 12.88 9.41
C TYR A 32 8.64 12.03 10.42
N SER A 33 9.22 10.92 10.83
CA SER A 33 8.67 9.98 11.82
C SER A 33 9.56 9.97 13.06
N TRP A 34 8.94 10.17 14.21
CA TRP A 34 9.59 10.16 15.51
C TRP A 34 9.05 9.03 16.37
N ASN A 35 9.93 8.12 16.78
CA ASN A 35 9.61 7.08 17.75
C ASN A 35 9.60 7.70 19.16
N VAL A 36 8.42 7.96 19.70
CA VAL A 36 8.24 8.60 21.00
C VAL A 36 8.63 7.64 22.14
N VAL A 37 8.13 6.43 22.04
CA VAL A 37 8.45 5.28 22.91
C VAL A 37 8.35 3.99 22.10
N ASP A 38 8.75 2.88 22.67
CA ASP A 38 8.66 1.57 22.03
C ASP A 38 7.23 1.27 21.55
N GLY A 39 7.07 1.05 20.25
CA GLY A 39 5.80 0.78 19.58
C GLY A 39 4.93 2.00 19.30
N VAL A 40 5.38 3.24 19.63
CA VAL A 40 4.59 4.47 19.37
C VAL A 40 5.38 5.42 18.48
N THR A 41 4.78 5.79 17.36
CA THR A 41 5.38 6.69 16.37
C THR A 41 4.47 7.89 16.12
N LEU A 42 5.05 9.07 16.05
CA LEU A 42 4.41 10.28 15.50
C LEU A 42 5.03 10.59 14.14
N THR A 43 4.20 10.95 13.18
CA THR A 43 4.64 11.30 11.82
C THR A 43 4.07 12.64 11.43
N PHE A 44 4.88 13.47 10.78
CA PHE A 44 4.52 14.82 10.35
C PHE A 44 4.90 15.00 8.88
N GLY A 45 4.04 15.64 8.11
CA GLY A 45 4.30 15.99 6.72
C GLY A 45 3.34 15.34 5.73
N SER A 46 3.74 15.31 4.47
CA SER A 46 3.00 14.69 3.39
C SER A 46 3.20 13.18 3.42
N GLN A 47 2.13 12.44 3.65
CA GLN A 47 2.17 10.99 3.81
C GLN A 47 0.90 10.32 3.29
N ALA A 48 1.02 9.05 2.91
CA ALA A 48 -0.12 8.24 2.57
C ALA A 48 -1.01 8.00 3.79
N GLU A 49 -2.29 7.99 3.56
CA GLU A 49 -3.31 7.76 4.58
C GLU A 49 -3.34 6.29 5.02
N PRO A 50 -3.48 5.99 6.32
CA PRO A 50 -3.58 4.62 6.82
C PRO A 50 -4.96 4.02 6.54
N TYR A 51 -5.23 3.68 5.27
CA TYR A 51 -6.51 3.14 4.82
C TYR A 51 -6.30 1.89 3.97
N GLY A 52 -6.77 0.74 4.45
CA GLY A 52 -6.59 -0.57 3.85
C GLY A 52 -5.15 -1.09 3.85
N LEU A 53 -4.90 -2.16 3.13
CA LEU A 53 -3.55 -2.70 2.93
C LEU A 53 -2.74 -1.85 1.95
N ALA A 54 -3.42 -1.12 1.08
CA ALA A 54 -2.77 -0.32 0.04
C ALA A 54 -1.80 0.73 0.60
N TRP A 55 -2.10 1.33 1.75
CA TRP A 55 -1.22 2.33 2.37
C TRP A 55 0.16 1.77 2.74
N GLY A 56 0.23 0.52 3.14
CA GLY A 56 1.49 -0.18 3.40
C GLY A 56 2.19 -0.66 2.14
N LEU A 57 1.46 -0.80 1.03
CA LEU A 57 1.92 -1.35 -0.23
C LEU A 57 2.34 -0.29 -1.25
N HIS A 58 2.05 1.01 -1.02
CA HIS A 58 2.44 2.08 -1.94
C HIS A 58 3.96 2.17 -2.14
N ARG A 59 4.75 1.65 -1.21
CA ARG A 59 6.21 1.57 -1.36
C ARG A 59 6.61 0.36 -2.19
N PRO A 60 7.44 0.55 -3.23
CA PRO A 60 7.92 -0.54 -4.07
C PRO A 60 8.58 -1.69 -3.31
N SER A 61 9.25 -1.40 -2.18
CA SER A 61 9.91 -2.40 -1.35
C SER A 61 8.95 -3.41 -0.72
N ASN A 62 7.72 -3.00 -0.44
CA ASN A 62 6.72 -3.79 0.27
C ASN A 62 5.68 -4.42 -0.67
N ASN A 63 5.57 -3.93 -1.90
CA ASN A 63 4.59 -4.43 -2.84
C ASN A 63 5.22 -5.43 -3.81
N TRP A 64 4.59 -6.58 -3.95
CA TRP A 64 4.95 -7.59 -4.94
C TRP A 64 4.33 -7.31 -6.30
N PHE A 65 3.19 -6.62 -6.32
CA PHE A 65 2.43 -6.26 -7.52
C PHE A 65 2.87 -4.90 -8.08
N VAL A 66 2.62 -4.70 -9.35
CA VAL A 66 2.75 -3.40 -10.02
C VAL A 66 1.55 -2.53 -9.69
N SER A 67 0.36 -3.09 -9.88
CA SER A 67 -0.90 -2.44 -9.55
C SER A 67 -1.14 -2.42 -8.04
N THR A 68 -1.81 -1.39 -7.58
CA THR A 68 -2.33 -1.28 -6.23
C THR A 68 -3.85 -1.35 -6.28
N PRO A 69 -4.52 -1.95 -5.28
CA PRO A 69 -5.98 -2.06 -5.29
C PRO A 69 -6.70 -0.72 -5.31
N ARG A 70 -6.02 0.34 -4.91
CA ARG A 70 -6.59 1.68 -4.82
C ARG A 70 -5.54 2.73 -5.07
N ASP A 71 -5.96 3.82 -5.64
CA ASP A 71 -5.22 5.06 -5.56
C ASP A 71 -5.18 5.48 -4.08
N HIS A 72 -3.99 5.75 -3.59
CA HIS A 72 -3.81 6.30 -2.24
C HIS A 72 -3.51 7.79 -2.37
N SER A 73 -4.29 8.59 -1.68
CA SER A 73 -3.98 9.99 -1.56
C SER A 73 -2.83 10.21 -0.60
N VAL A 74 -2.02 11.18 -0.92
CA VAL A 74 -0.93 11.65 -0.06
C VAL A 74 -1.29 13.05 0.40
N THR A 75 -1.48 13.20 1.70
CA THR A 75 -2.00 14.43 2.30
C THR A 75 -1.05 14.94 3.37
N ASN A 76 -0.99 16.26 3.53
CA ASN A 76 -0.23 16.89 4.59
C ASN A 76 -0.95 16.77 5.92
N GLY A 77 -0.27 16.25 6.92
CA GLY A 77 -0.90 16.08 8.22
C GLY A 77 0.00 15.49 9.30
N VAL A 78 -0.65 14.99 10.31
CA VAL A 78 -0.04 14.36 11.48
C VAL A 78 -0.55 12.93 11.58
N GLY A 79 0.37 11.98 11.66
CA GLY A 79 0.09 10.57 11.88
C GLY A 79 0.47 10.15 13.30
N PHE A 80 -0.29 9.23 13.86
CA PHE A 80 0.01 8.51 15.07
C PHE A 80 -0.05 7.02 14.79
N GLY A 81 1.03 6.31 15.10
CA GLY A 81 1.13 4.85 14.95
C GLY A 81 1.36 4.19 16.31
N LEU A 82 0.61 3.13 16.57
CA LEU A 82 0.84 2.21 17.68
C LEU A 82 1.02 0.80 17.10
N ASN A 83 2.10 0.13 17.45
CA ASN A 83 2.32 -1.27 17.11
C ASN A 83 2.94 -2.00 18.29
N LYS A 84 2.11 -2.76 19.00
CA LYS A 84 2.56 -3.50 20.19
C LYS A 84 1.71 -4.73 20.44
N TRP A 85 2.36 -5.86 20.77
CA TRP A 85 1.71 -7.13 21.11
C TRP A 85 0.75 -7.67 20.01
N GLY A 86 1.09 -7.44 18.75
CA GLY A 86 0.23 -7.82 17.62
C GLY A 86 -0.92 -6.86 17.34
N VAL A 87 -1.11 -5.82 18.18
CA VAL A 87 -2.10 -4.78 17.93
C VAL A 87 -1.44 -3.63 17.16
N GLY A 88 -2.02 -3.25 16.03
CA GLY A 88 -1.69 -2.05 15.26
C GLY A 88 -2.84 -1.04 15.33
N ALA A 89 -2.51 0.24 15.46
CA ALA A 89 -3.43 1.33 15.29
C ALA A 89 -2.69 2.50 14.65
N ASP A 90 -3.11 2.87 13.45
CA ASP A 90 -2.57 4.00 12.71
C ASP A 90 -3.68 5.02 12.51
N LEU A 91 -3.45 6.25 12.90
CA LEU A 91 -4.39 7.36 12.81
C LEU A 91 -3.71 8.51 12.08
N PHE A 92 -4.45 9.20 11.26
CA PHE A 92 -4.00 10.34 10.49
C PHE A 92 -5.02 11.47 10.59
N TRP A 93 -4.53 12.69 10.72
CA TRP A 93 -5.31 13.93 10.61
C TRP A 93 -4.57 14.88 9.68
N GLY A 94 -5.25 15.35 8.66
CA GLY A 94 -4.69 16.26 7.68
C GLY A 94 -5.72 17.25 7.16
N GLY A 95 -5.27 18.22 6.39
CA GLY A 95 -6.14 19.09 5.61
C GLY A 95 -6.31 18.46 4.23
N ASP A 96 -7.54 18.33 3.79
CA ASP A 96 -7.83 18.01 2.39
C ASP A 96 -7.54 19.22 1.51
N SER A 97 -7.51 18.99 0.21
CA SER A 97 -7.37 20.08 -0.76
C SER A 97 -8.42 21.15 -0.49
N VAL A 98 -7.97 22.40 -0.49
CA VAL A 98 -8.86 23.56 -0.41
C VAL A 98 -9.86 23.47 -1.56
N ASP A 99 -11.15 23.42 -1.28
CA ASP A 99 -12.20 23.46 -2.29
C ASP A 99 -12.19 24.78 -3.09
N GLU A 100 -12.99 24.88 -4.16
CA GLU A 100 -13.06 26.08 -5.00
C GLU A 100 -13.53 27.32 -4.21
N GLU A 101 -14.13 27.13 -3.03
CA GLU A 101 -14.58 28.20 -2.12
C GLU A 101 -13.50 28.60 -1.10
N GLY A 102 -12.36 27.91 -1.09
CA GLY A 102 -11.25 28.20 -0.17
C GLY A 102 -11.46 27.61 1.24
N THR A 103 -12.40 26.68 1.40
CA THR A 103 -12.67 26.00 2.65
C THR A 103 -11.82 24.74 2.74
N SER A 104 -11.02 24.62 3.79
CA SER A 104 -10.24 23.41 4.09
C SER A 104 -11.04 22.57 5.08
N GLU A 105 -11.46 21.40 4.67
CA GLU A 105 -12.06 20.44 5.60
C GLU A 105 -10.98 19.60 6.27
N LEU A 106 -11.16 19.33 7.56
CA LEU A 106 -10.27 18.44 8.29
C LEU A 106 -10.61 17.00 7.92
N TYR A 107 -9.69 16.35 7.26
CA TYR A 107 -9.76 14.93 6.92
C TYR A 107 -9.08 14.09 8.00
N TRP A 108 -9.65 12.93 8.30
CA TRP A 108 -9.01 11.92 9.12
C TRP A 108 -9.19 10.52 8.50
N ALA A 109 -8.18 9.68 8.71
CA ALA A 109 -8.21 8.27 8.39
C ALA A 109 -7.59 7.45 9.52
N GLY A 110 -8.03 6.21 9.67
CA GLY A 110 -7.47 5.33 10.67
C GLY A 110 -7.59 3.87 10.27
N ARG A 111 -6.58 3.09 10.64
CA ARG A 111 -6.57 1.64 10.50
C ARG A 111 -6.23 0.98 11.82
N PHE A 112 -7.05 0.04 12.23
CA PHE A 112 -6.83 -0.84 13.36
C PHE A 112 -6.55 -2.23 12.85
N SER A 113 -5.54 -2.91 13.41
CA SER A 113 -5.19 -4.24 12.97
C SER A 113 -4.77 -5.14 14.13
N TYR A 114 -4.94 -6.43 13.91
CA TYR A 114 -4.48 -7.45 14.83
C TYR A 114 -3.73 -8.54 14.08
N GLY A 115 -2.47 -8.71 14.42
CA GLY A 115 -1.58 -9.72 13.87
C GLY A 115 -1.41 -10.90 14.81
N LEU A 116 -1.40 -12.09 14.25
CA LEU A 116 -1.11 -13.33 14.98
C LEU A 116 -0.31 -14.30 14.11
N ASN A 117 0.53 -15.10 14.74
CA ASN A 117 1.22 -16.19 14.07
C ASN A 117 0.58 -17.51 14.47
N LEU A 118 0.05 -18.23 13.49
CA LEU A 118 -0.55 -19.55 13.66
C LEU A 118 0.23 -20.58 12.83
N LEU A 119 0.93 -21.48 13.51
CA LEU A 119 1.67 -22.59 12.87
C LEU A 119 2.68 -22.14 11.80
N GLY A 120 3.32 -20.98 12.01
CA GLY A 120 4.29 -20.43 11.08
C GLY A 120 3.66 -19.64 9.92
N ILE A 121 2.37 -19.34 10.00
CA ILE A 121 1.67 -18.42 9.10
C ILE A 121 1.42 -17.13 9.86
N ASP A 122 2.01 -16.04 9.39
CA ASP A 122 1.72 -14.70 9.85
C ASP A 122 0.40 -14.24 9.25
N SER A 123 -0.53 -13.87 10.10
CA SER A 123 -1.87 -13.45 9.69
C SER A 123 -2.19 -12.09 10.31
N ASN A 124 -2.90 -11.26 9.57
CA ASN A 124 -3.34 -9.95 10.03
C ASN A 124 -4.79 -9.71 9.61
N VAL A 125 -5.57 -9.10 10.47
CA VAL A 125 -6.92 -8.62 10.18
C VAL A 125 -6.95 -7.14 10.48
N GLY A 126 -7.49 -6.34 9.57
CA GLY A 126 -7.57 -4.88 9.70
C GLY A 126 -8.98 -4.36 9.47
N LEU A 127 -9.25 -3.22 10.10
CA LEU A 127 -10.43 -2.37 9.88
C LEU A 127 -9.94 -0.96 9.65
N SER A 128 -10.35 -0.36 8.54
CA SER A 128 -10.02 1.02 8.19
C SER A 128 -11.29 1.86 8.10
N LEU A 129 -11.19 3.10 8.57
CA LEU A 129 -12.26 4.09 8.60
C LEU A 129 -11.69 5.44 8.17
N ASN A 130 -12.50 6.28 7.55
CA ASN A 130 -12.13 7.66 7.25
C ASN A 130 -13.31 8.64 7.42
N SER A 131 -13.02 9.94 7.32
CA SER A 131 -14.02 11.01 7.45
C SER A 131 -15.07 11.03 6.33
N ASN A 132 -14.80 10.37 5.20
CA ASN A 132 -15.73 10.26 4.06
C ASN A 132 -16.69 9.08 4.22
N GLU A 133 -16.88 8.59 5.44
CA GLU A 133 -17.77 7.47 5.78
C GLU A 133 -17.37 6.14 5.10
N SER A 134 -16.19 6.08 4.48
CA SER A 134 -15.70 4.84 3.89
C SER A 134 -15.20 3.88 4.97
N GLN A 135 -15.50 2.61 4.80
CA GLN A 135 -15.12 1.54 5.71
C GLN A 135 -14.55 0.37 4.92
N LEU A 136 -13.45 -0.18 5.38
CA LEU A 136 -12.79 -1.29 4.72
C LEU A 136 -12.32 -2.32 5.73
N VAL A 137 -12.54 -3.59 5.42
CA VAL A 137 -11.97 -4.71 6.15
C VAL A 137 -10.90 -5.36 5.29
N ASP A 138 -9.78 -5.68 5.90
CA ASP A 138 -8.70 -6.40 5.24
C ASP A 138 -8.25 -7.62 6.04
N VAL A 139 -7.79 -8.64 5.31
CA VAL A 139 -7.17 -9.84 5.88
C VAL A 139 -5.95 -10.16 5.04
N SER A 140 -4.85 -10.49 5.71
CA SER A 140 -3.67 -11.03 5.03
C SER A 140 -3.12 -12.24 5.79
N ALA A 141 -2.54 -13.18 5.07
CA ALA A 141 -1.88 -14.34 5.64
C ALA A 141 -0.72 -14.76 4.75
N GLY A 142 0.40 -15.17 5.35
CA GLY A 142 1.55 -15.60 4.56
C GLY A 142 2.69 -16.17 5.37
N ASN A 143 3.66 -16.69 4.64
CA ASN A 143 4.96 -17.13 5.11
C ASN A 143 6.00 -16.97 4.00
N ASP A 144 7.18 -17.54 4.15
CA ASP A 144 8.26 -17.46 3.15
C ASP A 144 7.90 -18.03 1.77
N THR A 145 6.83 -18.84 1.67
CA THR A 145 6.44 -19.52 0.44
C THR A 145 5.24 -18.89 -0.24
N PHE A 146 4.32 -18.33 0.51
CA PHE A 146 3.13 -17.71 -0.03
C PHE A 146 2.71 -16.49 0.80
N GLU A 147 2.01 -15.57 0.15
CA GLU A 147 1.29 -14.46 0.76
C GLU A 147 -0.07 -14.36 0.07
N ALA A 148 -1.12 -14.15 0.84
CA ALA A 148 -2.47 -13.89 0.32
C ALA A 148 -3.08 -12.73 1.08
N SER A 149 -3.86 -11.89 0.38
CA SER A 149 -4.57 -10.78 1.01
C SER A 149 -5.91 -10.55 0.33
N LEU A 150 -6.87 -10.11 1.12
CA LEU A 150 -8.20 -9.69 0.71
C LEU A 150 -8.49 -8.34 1.34
N GLU A 151 -8.96 -7.39 0.55
CA GLU A 151 -9.61 -6.18 1.00
C GLU A 151 -11.07 -6.20 0.55
N TYR A 152 -11.98 -5.74 1.41
CA TYR A 152 -13.40 -5.63 1.11
C TYR A 152 -13.92 -4.27 1.60
N ASP A 153 -14.48 -3.51 0.67
CA ASP A 153 -15.08 -2.21 0.95
C ASP A 153 -16.52 -2.38 1.43
N LEU A 154 -16.80 -1.87 2.61
CA LEU A 154 -18.12 -1.90 3.24
C LEU A 154 -18.92 -0.61 2.98
N SER A 155 -18.32 0.39 2.32
CA SER A 155 -19.01 1.64 2.05
C SER A 155 -20.18 1.42 1.07
N SER A 156 -21.24 2.18 1.25
CA SER A 156 -22.45 2.05 0.41
C SER A 156 -22.22 2.46 -1.04
N GLU A 157 -21.19 3.24 -1.31
CA GLU A 157 -20.87 3.74 -2.65
C GLU A 157 -20.06 2.72 -3.48
N ALA A 158 -19.40 1.78 -2.82
CA ALA A 158 -18.51 0.84 -3.46
C ALA A 158 -19.20 -0.48 -3.89
N ASP A 159 -20.51 -0.64 -3.68
CA ASP A 159 -21.29 -1.85 -3.99
C ASP A 159 -20.61 -3.16 -3.56
N GLY A 160 -19.81 -3.11 -2.48
CA GLY A 160 -19.06 -4.26 -1.98
C GLY A 160 -17.80 -4.57 -2.81
N ALA A 161 -17.10 -3.56 -3.30
CA ALA A 161 -15.85 -3.72 -4.01
C ALA A 161 -14.82 -4.51 -3.19
N TYR A 162 -14.13 -5.43 -3.84
CA TYR A 162 -13.12 -6.26 -3.19
C TYR A 162 -11.88 -6.45 -4.07
N TRP A 163 -10.76 -6.76 -3.40
CA TRP A 163 -9.50 -7.13 -4.02
C TRP A 163 -8.93 -8.38 -3.35
N LEU A 164 -8.72 -9.41 -4.12
CA LEU A 164 -8.03 -10.63 -3.72
C LEU A 164 -6.67 -10.69 -4.39
N ARG A 165 -5.61 -10.95 -3.64
CA ARG A 165 -4.26 -11.09 -4.17
C ARG A 165 -3.55 -12.27 -3.56
N GLY A 166 -2.71 -12.92 -4.36
CA GLY A 166 -1.86 -14.00 -3.93
C GLY A 166 -0.48 -13.91 -4.58
N VAL A 167 0.53 -14.26 -3.80
CA VAL A 167 1.92 -14.40 -4.25
C VAL A 167 2.41 -15.78 -3.83
N VAL A 168 3.07 -16.49 -4.72
CA VAL A 168 3.72 -17.77 -4.41
C VAL A 168 5.19 -17.68 -4.78
N THR A 169 6.05 -17.97 -3.80
CA THR A 169 7.51 -18.05 -3.97
C THR A 169 7.93 -19.51 -3.92
N PRO A 170 8.18 -20.17 -5.06
CA PRO A 170 8.58 -21.57 -5.07
C PRO A 170 9.91 -21.78 -4.34
N PRO A 171 10.06 -22.81 -3.51
CA PRO A 171 11.27 -23.03 -2.71
C PRO A 171 12.52 -23.31 -3.55
N PHE A 172 12.35 -23.69 -4.82
CA PHE A 172 13.44 -23.92 -5.78
C PHE A 172 13.67 -22.74 -6.74
N GLY A 173 12.89 -21.66 -6.61
CA GLY A 173 12.86 -20.56 -7.58
C GLY A 173 13.96 -19.51 -7.43
N GLN A 174 14.83 -19.61 -6.43
CA GLN A 174 15.96 -18.69 -6.19
C GLN A 174 15.58 -17.20 -6.36
N GLY A 175 14.43 -16.80 -5.82
CA GLY A 175 13.92 -15.42 -5.90
C GLY A 175 12.83 -15.20 -6.95
N ALA A 176 12.47 -16.21 -7.75
CA ALA A 176 11.31 -16.14 -8.63
C ALA A 176 10.00 -16.23 -7.81
N TYR A 177 8.98 -15.49 -8.23
CA TYR A 177 7.65 -15.57 -7.64
C TYR A 177 6.56 -15.41 -8.70
N LEU A 178 5.40 -15.96 -8.41
CA LEU A 178 4.18 -15.83 -9.20
C LEU A 178 3.19 -14.98 -8.44
N LEU A 179 2.43 -14.17 -9.17
CA LEU A 179 1.36 -13.39 -8.58
C LEU A 179 0.05 -13.57 -9.34
N VAL A 180 -1.03 -13.46 -8.60
CA VAL A 180 -2.40 -13.49 -9.09
C VAL A 180 -3.23 -12.51 -8.28
N GLY A 181 -4.10 -11.77 -8.96
CA GLY A 181 -5.07 -10.88 -8.35
C GLY A 181 -6.43 -11.03 -9.01
N TYR A 182 -7.46 -10.69 -8.29
CA TYR A 182 -8.83 -10.63 -8.78
C TYR A 182 -9.61 -9.57 -8.02
N ASN A 183 -10.42 -8.79 -8.72
CA ASN A 183 -11.21 -7.72 -8.12
C ASN A 183 -12.71 -7.81 -8.47
N SER A 184 -13.51 -6.93 -7.87
CA SER A 184 -14.96 -6.86 -8.09
C SER A 184 -15.37 -6.49 -9.51
N ASP A 185 -14.47 -5.88 -10.29
CA ASP A 185 -14.70 -5.49 -11.69
C ASP A 185 -14.44 -6.67 -12.65
N GLU A 186 -14.29 -7.89 -12.09
CA GLU A 186 -13.99 -9.11 -12.81
C GLU A 186 -12.60 -9.10 -13.50
N GLU A 187 -11.74 -8.14 -13.13
CA GLU A 187 -10.38 -8.08 -13.63
C GLU A 187 -9.51 -9.15 -13.00
N VAL A 188 -8.81 -9.89 -13.82
CA VAL A 188 -7.79 -10.85 -13.39
C VAL A 188 -6.42 -10.26 -13.67
N LEU A 189 -5.63 -10.14 -12.61
CA LEU A 189 -4.21 -9.80 -12.67
C LEU A 189 -3.38 -11.06 -12.52
N TYR A 190 -2.35 -11.21 -13.32
CA TYR A 190 -1.40 -12.31 -13.16
C TYR A 190 -0.01 -11.89 -13.62
N GLY A 191 1.00 -12.47 -13.03
CA GLY A 191 2.35 -12.08 -13.39
C GLY A 191 3.42 -12.95 -12.79
N VAL A 192 4.64 -12.58 -13.15
CA VAL A 192 5.86 -13.20 -12.66
C VAL A 192 6.83 -12.13 -12.23
N GLY A 193 7.57 -12.42 -11.18
CA GLY A 193 8.62 -11.55 -10.72
C GLY A 193 9.86 -12.30 -10.31
N TYR A 194 10.95 -11.58 -10.19
CA TYR A 194 12.23 -12.08 -9.74
C TYR A 194 12.90 -11.09 -8.80
N LYS A 195 13.18 -11.54 -7.59
CA LYS A 195 13.95 -10.78 -6.60
C LYS A 195 15.44 -10.96 -6.88
N CYS A 196 16.05 -9.99 -7.56
CA CYS A 196 17.48 -10.03 -7.90
C CYS A 196 18.36 -9.82 -6.67
N SER A 197 17.88 -9.02 -5.71
CA SER A 197 18.54 -8.72 -4.42
C SER A 197 17.51 -8.19 -3.45
N ASP A 198 17.92 -7.88 -2.21
CA ASP A 198 17.02 -7.23 -1.23
C ASP A 198 16.60 -5.82 -1.65
N LYS A 199 17.29 -5.23 -2.64
CA LYS A 199 17.05 -3.88 -3.14
C LYS A 199 16.52 -3.82 -4.58
N MET A 200 16.36 -4.97 -5.25
CA MET A 200 15.96 -4.98 -6.65
C MET A 200 15.02 -6.14 -6.96
N LYS A 201 13.88 -5.82 -7.51
CA LYS A 201 12.89 -6.76 -8.04
C LYS A 201 12.57 -6.39 -9.47
N VAL A 202 12.33 -7.40 -10.30
CA VAL A 202 11.78 -7.25 -11.66
C VAL A 202 10.43 -7.94 -11.68
N VAL A 203 9.41 -7.23 -12.09
CA VAL A 203 8.02 -7.73 -12.13
C VAL A 203 7.45 -7.50 -13.50
N THR A 204 6.70 -8.46 -14.01
CA THR A 204 5.84 -8.31 -15.18
C THR A 204 4.44 -8.72 -14.78
N GLU A 205 3.49 -7.84 -14.96
CA GLU A 205 2.08 -8.03 -14.63
C GLU A 205 1.22 -7.82 -15.87
N PHE A 206 0.15 -8.59 -15.98
CA PHE A 206 -0.82 -8.56 -17.05
C PHE A 206 -2.22 -8.43 -16.45
N SER A 207 -3.05 -7.60 -17.06
CA SER A 207 -4.46 -7.49 -16.74
C SER A 207 -5.32 -8.12 -17.84
N SER A 208 -6.47 -8.70 -17.44
CA SER A 208 -7.45 -9.22 -18.41
C SER A 208 -8.23 -8.12 -19.14
N GLU A 209 -8.21 -6.88 -18.64
CA GLU A 209 -8.88 -5.74 -19.29
C GLU A 209 -8.07 -5.13 -20.43
N ASP A 210 -6.76 -5.31 -20.43
CA ASP A 210 -5.90 -4.74 -21.46
C ASP A 210 -5.87 -5.63 -22.71
N GLU A 211 -6.62 -5.29 -23.74
CA GLU A 211 -6.52 -5.93 -25.07
C GLU A 211 -5.10 -5.83 -25.66
N ASP A 212 -4.31 -4.83 -25.23
CA ASP A 212 -2.90 -4.61 -25.60
C ASP A 212 -1.90 -4.94 -24.45
N GLY A 213 -2.39 -5.50 -23.35
CA GLY A 213 -1.78 -5.56 -22.02
C GLY A 213 -0.42 -6.18 -21.91
N LYS A 214 0.58 -5.35 -21.74
CA LYS A 214 1.91 -5.75 -21.25
C LYS A 214 2.51 -4.60 -20.46
N ASP A 215 2.23 -4.52 -19.18
CA ASP A 215 2.99 -3.66 -18.31
C ASP A 215 4.22 -4.41 -17.80
N ILE A 216 5.39 -3.98 -18.24
CA ILE A 216 6.67 -4.46 -17.72
C ILE A 216 7.20 -3.39 -16.80
N LEU A 217 7.26 -3.69 -15.51
CA LEU A 217 7.87 -2.81 -14.54
C LEU A 217 9.18 -3.39 -14.01
N ILE A 218 10.24 -2.62 -14.12
CA ILE A 218 11.51 -2.89 -13.47
C ILE A 218 11.63 -1.96 -12.27
N ARG A 219 11.65 -2.53 -11.08
CA ARG A 219 11.83 -1.79 -9.83
C ARG A 219 13.20 -2.06 -9.22
N ALA A 220 13.93 -0.99 -8.94
CA ALA A 220 15.07 -0.99 -8.03
C ALA A 220 14.65 -0.23 -6.77
N SER A 221 14.80 -0.83 -5.59
CA SER A 221 14.46 -0.21 -4.29
C SER A 221 15.66 -0.24 -3.36
#